data_ab5e94cddb49b2443b664db86dbeff83
#
_entry.id   ab5e94cddb49b2443b664db86dbeff83
#
_cell.length_a   1.000
_cell.length_b   1.000
_cell.length_c   1.000
_cell.angle_alpha   90.00
_cell.angle_beta   90.00
_cell.angle_gamma   90.00
#
_symmetry.space_group_name_H-M   'P 1'
#
loop_
_entity.id
_entity.type
_entity.pdbx_description
1 polymer ?
#
loop_
_entity_poly.entity_id
_entity_poly.type
_entity_poly.pdbx_seq_one_letter_code
_entity_poly.pdbx_strand_id
1 'polypeptide(L)'
;MTISEVSKKYDISTDTLRYYERIGLIPKVRKNKSGNRDFTEVDCNWVEFIKCMRGAGISVESLIDYVKLFQEGDDTIKARKQILVEEYEILTEKIKSLLEVQERLKLKIELYDKNILEYEERLKK
;
A
#
# COMPACT_ATOMS: atom_id res chain seq x y z
N MET A 1 10.46 -4.30 20.94
CA MET A 1 10.59 -5.50 20.11
C MET A 1 11.81 -5.38 19.18
N THR A 2 12.44 -6.50 18.92
CA THR A 2 13.52 -6.55 17.92
C THR A 2 12.93 -6.46 16.50
N ILE A 3 13.78 -6.12 15.53
CA ILE A 3 13.38 -6.06 14.14
C ILE A 3 12.88 -7.44 13.65
N SER A 4 13.50 -8.53 14.14
CA SER A 4 13.07 -9.89 13.78
C SER A 4 11.66 -10.21 14.30
N GLU A 5 11.35 -9.77 15.52
CA GLU A 5 10.02 -9.95 16.11
C GLU A 5 8.96 -9.17 15.35
N VAL A 6 9.26 -7.92 14.98
CA VAL A 6 8.37 -7.07 14.18
C VAL A 6 8.15 -7.67 12.80
N SER A 7 9.23 -8.15 12.17
CA SER A 7 9.17 -8.81 10.87
C SER A 7 8.20 -9.99 10.87
N LYS A 8 8.28 -10.82 11.91
CA LYS A 8 7.39 -11.98 12.04
C LYS A 8 5.95 -11.58 12.34
N LYS A 9 5.76 -10.61 13.24
CA LYS A 9 4.42 -10.18 13.65
C LYS A 9 3.62 -9.57 12.51
N TYR A 10 4.26 -8.76 11.67
CA TYR A 10 3.58 -8.03 10.60
C TYR A 10 3.82 -8.61 9.21
N ASP A 11 4.55 -9.70 9.12
CA ASP A 11 4.89 -10.35 7.84
C ASP A 11 5.52 -9.38 6.84
N ILE A 12 6.54 -8.68 7.29
CA ILE A 12 7.33 -7.74 6.50
C ILE A 12 8.80 -8.10 6.69
N SER A 13 9.58 -8.22 5.62
CA SER A 13 10.99 -8.56 5.74
C SER A 13 11.76 -7.51 6.54
N THR A 14 12.82 -7.93 7.22
CA THR A 14 13.69 -7.01 7.98
C THR A 14 14.31 -5.97 7.05
N ASP A 15 14.63 -6.35 5.81
CA ASP A 15 15.19 -5.43 4.83
C ASP A 15 14.16 -4.36 4.43
N THR A 16 12.90 -4.73 4.28
CA THR A 16 11.83 -3.78 3.99
C THR A 16 11.62 -2.81 5.16
N LEU A 17 11.67 -3.29 6.40
CA LEU A 17 11.56 -2.44 7.57
C LEU A 17 12.70 -1.42 7.64
N ARG A 18 13.93 -1.84 7.36
CA ARG A 18 15.09 -0.93 7.31
C ARG A 18 14.94 0.09 6.20
N TYR A 19 14.45 -0.34 5.04
CA TYR A 19 14.17 0.52 3.90
C TYR A 19 13.13 1.59 4.25
N TYR A 20 12.03 1.18 4.88
CA TYR A 20 10.96 2.10 5.31
C TYR A 20 11.48 3.18 6.25
N GLU A 21 12.33 2.81 7.20
CA GLU A 21 12.94 3.77 8.12
C GLU A 21 13.85 4.74 7.35
N ARG A 22 14.67 4.19 6.47
CA ARG A 22 15.65 4.98 5.70
C ARG A 22 15.01 6.04 4.83
N ILE A 23 13.90 5.73 4.18
CA ILE A 23 13.23 6.67 3.26
C ILE A 23 12.23 7.58 3.98
N GLY A 24 12.07 7.43 5.29
CA GLY A 24 11.14 8.26 6.06
C GLY A 24 9.69 7.82 6.01
N LEU A 25 9.42 6.57 5.63
CA LEU A 25 8.07 6.02 5.59
C LEU A 25 7.57 5.67 6.99
N ILE A 26 8.47 5.27 7.87
CA ILE A 26 8.20 5.16 9.31
C ILE A 26 9.20 6.05 10.05
N PRO A 27 8.84 6.57 11.25
CA PRO A 27 9.75 7.37 12.05
C PRO A 27 11.00 6.57 12.44
N LYS A 28 12.08 7.30 12.67
CA LYS A 28 13.35 6.67 13.06
C LYS A 28 13.19 5.89 14.36
N VAL A 29 13.60 4.63 14.34
CA VAL A 29 13.51 3.73 15.49
C VAL A 29 14.74 3.91 16.38
N ARG A 30 14.50 4.00 17.71
CA ARG A 30 15.56 4.10 18.70
C ARG A 30 16.35 2.79 18.73
N LYS A 31 17.67 2.89 18.90
CA LYS A 31 18.54 1.72 19.10
C LYS A 31 18.78 1.50 20.59
N ASN A 32 18.87 0.22 20.97
CA ASN A 32 19.22 -0.14 22.34
C ASN A 32 20.75 0.00 22.58
N LYS A 33 21.21 -0.37 23.79
CA LYS A 33 22.61 -0.27 24.16
C LYS A 33 23.54 -1.09 23.27
N SER A 34 23.03 -2.18 22.69
CA SER A 34 23.80 -3.06 21.80
C SER A 34 23.82 -2.56 20.35
N GLY A 35 23.22 -1.41 20.07
CA GLY A 35 23.16 -0.85 18.72
C GLY A 35 22.07 -1.45 17.83
N ASN A 36 21.19 -2.28 18.37
CA ASN A 36 20.09 -2.89 17.64
C ASN A 36 18.83 -2.05 17.78
N ARG A 37 18.00 -2.04 16.72
CA ARG A 37 16.72 -1.35 16.75
C ARG A 37 15.81 -1.94 17.80
N ASP A 38 15.18 -1.06 18.57
CA ASP A 38 14.21 -1.43 19.60
C ASP A 38 12.87 -0.76 19.28
N PHE A 39 11.98 -1.51 18.64
CA PHE A 39 10.68 -1.01 18.21
C PHE A 39 9.76 -0.87 19.41
N THR A 40 9.27 0.35 19.65
CA THR A 40 8.26 0.63 20.67
C THR A 40 6.88 0.26 20.14
N GLU A 41 5.89 0.33 21.02
CA GLU A 41 4.48 0.15 20.60
C GLU A 41 4.09 1.17 19.55
N VAL A 42 4.51 2.42 19.69
CA VAL A 42 4.24 3.48 18.70
C VAL A 42 4.89 3.15 17.36
N ASP A 43 6.13 2.67 17.38
CA ASP A 43 6.81 2.25 16.15
C ASP A 43 6.05 1.13 15.45
N CYS A 44 5.56 0.17 16.22
CA CYS A 44 4.77 -0.94 15.70
C CYS A 44 3.43 -0.46 15.10
N ASN A 45 2.80 0.53 15.71
CA ASN A 45 1.58 1.13 15.18
C ASN A 45 1.84 1.78 13.81
N TRP A 46 2.98 2.43 13.64
CA TRP A 46 3.38 2.98 12.35
C TRP A 46 3.60 1.89 11.30
N VAL A 47 4.28 0.80 11.68
CA VAL A 47 4.49 -0.34 10.78
C VAL A 47 3.15 -0.92 10.31
N GLU A 48 2.22 -1.11 11.23
CA GLU A 48 0.88 -1.62 10.91
C GLU A 48 0.12 -0.67 9.98
N PHE A 49 0.15 0.63 10.27
CA PHE A 49 -0.49 1.66 9.46
C PHE A 49 0.06 1.65 8.03
N ILE A 50 1.39 1.65 7.89
CA ILE A 50 2.04 1.65 6.57
C ILE A 50 1.73 0.36 5.80
N LYS A 51 1.77 -0.79 6.47
CA LYS A 51 1.41 -2.06 5.85
C LYS A 51 -0.01 -2.02 5.29
N CYS A 52 -0.96 -1.51 6.08
CA CYS A 52 -2.35 -1.38 5.67
C CYS A 52 -2.50 -0.46 4.46
N MET A 53 -1.88 0.71 4.51
CA MET A 53 -1.98 1.71 3.43
C MET A 53 -1.30 1.23 2.15
N ARG A 54 -0.14 0.59 2.25
CA ARG A 54 0.55 0.00 1.10
C ARG A 54 -0.28 -1.13 0.49
N GLY A 55 -0.91 -1.93 1.34
CA GLY A 55 -1.81 -2.98 0.88
C GLY A 55 -3.02 -2.45 0.10
N ALA A 56 -3.48 -1.25 0.41
CA ALA A 56 -4.54 -0.57 -0.32
C ALA A 56 -4.04 0.09 -1.62
N GLY A 57 -2.74 0.04 -1.89
CA GLY A 57 -2.16 0.60 -3.11
C GLY A 57 -1.79 2.08 -3.03
N ILE A 58 -1.75 2.64 -1.82
CA ILE A 58 -1.34 4.04 -1.65
C ILE A 58 0.16 4.17 -1.93
N SER A 59 0.53 5.22 -2.67
CA SER A 59 1.91 5.41 -3.10
C SER A 59 2.86 5.68 -1.93
N VAL A 60 4.12 5.28 -2.10
CA VAL A 60 5.17 5.55 -1.12
C VAL A 60 5.35 7.05 -0.93
N GLU A 61 5.32 7.83 -2.02
CA GLU A 61 5.47 9.28 -1.98
C GLU A 61 4.40 9.95 -1.12
N SER A 62 3.13 9.56 -1.30
CA SER A 62 2.02 10.10 -0.51
C SER A 62 2.16 9.76 0.96
N LEU A 63 2.61 8.54 1.28
CA LEU A 63 2.81 8.12 2.66
C LEU A 63 3.99 8.83 3.33
N ILE A 64 5.08 9.08 2.59
CA ILE A 64 6.21 9.88 3.09
C ILE A 64 5.73 11.28 3.45
N ASP A 65 4.94 11.91 2.59
CA ASP A 65 4.37 13.23 2.85
C ASP A 65 3.47 13.21 4.07
N TYR A 66 2.66 12.17 4.22
CA TYR A 66 1.80 12.00 5.39
C TYR A 66 2.61 11.94 6.69
N VAL A 67 3.62 11.09 6.73
CA VAL A 67 4.49 10.94 7.93
C VAL A 67 5.18 12.26 8.26
N LYS A 68 5.69 12.94 7.24
CA LYS A 68 6.38 14.23 7.38
C LYS A 68 5.46 15.29 7.99
N LEU A 69 4.23 15.39 7.48
CA LEU A 69 3.23 16.31 8.00
C LEU A 69 2.85 15.94 9.44
N PHE A 70 2.71 14.67 9.73
CA PHE A 70 2.41 14.22 11.09
C PHE A 70 3.49 14.72 12.09
N GLN A 71 4.75 14.65 11.69
CA GLN A 71 5.86 15.11 12.52
C GLN A 71 5.89 16.64 12.71
N GLU A 72 5.26 17.38 11.80
CA GLU A 72 5.17 18.84 11.91
C GLU A 72 4.13 19.29 12.93
N GLY A 73 3.20 18.40 13.33
CA GLY A 73 2.26 18.68 14.41
C GLY A 73 0.79 18.71 14.01
N ASP A 74 -0.06 19.09 14.97
CA ASP A 74 -1.51 19.01 14.82
C ASP A 74 -2.11 20.03 13.85
N ASP A 75 -1.40 21.10 13.53
CA ASP A 75 -1.85 22.09 12.54
C ASP A 75 -1.84 21.53 11.11
N THR A 76 -1.29 20.32 10.90
CA THR A 76 -1.28 19.65 9.61
C THR A 76 -2.43 18.65 9.43
N ILE A 77 -3.37 18.56 10.35
CA ILE A 77 -4.46 17.57 10.31
C ILE A 77 -5.26 17.67 9.01
N LYS A 78 -5.61 18.86 8.56
CA LYS A 78 -6.36 19.06 7.32
C LYS A 78 -5.56 18.57 6.10
N ALA A 79 -4.27 18.89 6.05
CA ALA A 79 -3.40 18.47 4.96
C ALA A 79 -3.24 16.95 4.91
N ARG A 80 -3.09 16.32 6.09
CA ARG A 80 -2.99 14.87 6.18
C ARG A 80 -4.27 14.18 5.73
N LYS A 81 -5.42 14.70 6.18
CA LYS A 81 -6.72 14.18 5.74
C LYS A 81 -6.89 14.32 4.24
N GLN A 82 -6.44 15.44 3.66
CA GLN A 82 -6.55 15.67 2.23
C GLN A 82 -5.76 14.64 1.41
N ILE A 83 -4.58 14.23 1.88
CA ILE A 83 -3.81 13.16 1.24
C ILE A 83 -4.65 11.88 1.18
N LEU A 84 -5.28 11.51 2.28
CA LEU A 84 -6.11 10.30 2.33
C LEU A 84 -7.36 10.41 1.45
N VAL A 85 -7.98 11.59 1.39
CA VAL A 85 -9.14 11.84 0.52
C VAL A 85 -8.76 11.67 -0.94
N GLU A 86 -7.63 12.25 -1.36
CA GLU A 86 -7.15 12.13 -2.73
C GLU A 86 -6.83 10.68 -3.10
N GLU A 87 -6.19 9.94 -2.20
CA GLU A 87 -5.91 8.52 -2.43
C GLU A 87 -7.20 7.68 -2.49
N TYR A 88 -8.20 8.03 -1.69
CA TYR A 88 -9.51 7.40 -1.76
C TYR A 88 -10.16 7.62 -3.12
N GLU A 89 -10.09 8.83 -3.65
CA GLU A 89 -10.65 9.15 -4.97
C GLU A 89 -9.92 8.39 -6.07
N ILE A 90 -8.59 8.30 -6.00
CA ILE A 90 -7.79 7.52 -6.95
C ILE A 90 -8.19 6.05 -6.90
N LEU A 91 -8.35 5.50 -5.69
CA LEU A 91 -8.76 4.11 -5.50
C LEU A 91 -10.16 3.87 -6.07
N THR A 92 -11.08 4.80 -5.87
CA THR A 92 -12.44 4.72 -6.41
C THR A 92 -12.42 4.62 -7.94
N GLU A 93 -11.59 5.43 -8.61
CA GLU A 93 -11.44 5.36 -10.06
C GLU A 93 -10.83 4.04 -10.52
N LYS A 94 -9.86 3.50 -9.79
CA LYS A 94 -9.28 2.19 -10.09
C LYS A 94 -10.32 1.07 -10.00
N ILE A 95 -11.14 1.10 -8.97
CA ILE A 95 -12.23 0.11 -8.78
C ILE A 95 -13.19 0.18 -9.96
N LYS A 96 -13.60 1.38 -10.35
CA LYS A 96 -14.49 1.60 -11.47
C LYS A 96 -13.91 1.03 -12.77
N SER A 97 -12.63 1.31 -13.04
CA SER A 97 -11.95 0.80 -14.23
C SER A 97 -11.89 -0.73 -14.22
N LEU A 98 -11.59 -1.33 -13.07
CA LEU A 98 -11.53 -2.79 -12.95
C LEU A 98 -12.90 -3.44 -13.14
N LEU A 99 -13.96 -2.81 -12.65
CA LEU A 99 -15.33 -3.28 -12.88
C LEU A 99 -15.70 -3.26 -14.36
N GLU A 100 -15.28 -2.24 -15.08
CA GLU A 100 -15.51 -2.15 -16.53
C GLU A 100 -14.75 -3.25 -17.27
N VAL A 101 -13.50 -3.53 -16.88
CA VAL A 101 -12.71 -4.62 -17.46
C VAL A 101 -13.36 -5.97 -17.16
N GLN A 102 -13.82 -6.15 -15.94
CA GLN A 102 -14.51 -7.38 -15.53
C GLN A 102 -15.76 -7.63 -16.37
N GLU A 103 -16.56 -6.59 -16.61
CA GLU A 103 -17.78 -6.70 -17.41
C GLU A 103 -17.45 -7.09 -18.86
N ARG A 104 -16.40 -6.50 -19.43
CA ARG A 104 -15.97 -6.87 -20.79
C ARG A 104 -15.51 -8.31 -20.86
N LEU A 105 -14.79 -8.79 -19.84
CA LEU A 105 -14.35 -10.17 -19.77
C LEU A 105 -15.54 -11.13 -19.65
N LYS A 106 -16.52 -10.77 -18.85
CA LYS A 106 -17.76 -11.53 -18.69
C LYS A 106 -18.46 -11.73 -20.02
N LEU A 107 -18.58 -10.66 -20.80
CA LEU A 107 -19.20 -10.72 -22.13
C LEU A 107 -18.44 -11.67 -23.06
N LYS A 108 -17.10 -11.65 -23.01
CA LYS A 108 -16.29 -12.57 -23.81
C LYS A 108 -16.52 -14.03 -23.41
N ILE A 109 -16.64 -14.30 -22.12
CA ILE A 109 -16.92 -15.65 -21.61
C ILE A 109 -18.29 -16.12 -22.10
N GLU A 110 -19.30 -15.26 -22.07
CA GLU A 110 -20.64 -15.58 -22.59
C GLU A 110 -20.62 -15.89 -24.07
N LEU A 111 -19.79 -15.16 -24.83
CA LEU A 111 -19.63 -15.40 -26.26
C LEU A 111 -18.92 -16.72 -26.56
N TYR A 112 -18.14 -17.25 -25.64
CA TYR A 112 -17.49 -18.57 -25.78
C TYR A 112 -18.53 -19.66 -25.99
N ASP A 113 -19.63 -19.58 -25.26
CA ASP A 113 -20.72 -20.54 -25.37
C ASP A 113 -21.48 -20.43 -26.69
N LYS A 114 -21.28 -19.33 -27.44
CA LYS A 114 -21.97 -19.07 -28.70
C LYS A 114 -21.04 -19.15 -29.91
N ASN A 115 -20.10 -18.23 -30.03
CA ASN A 115 -19.34 -18.04 -31.27
C ASN A 115 -17.84 -17.74 -31.07
N ILE A 116 -17.29 -17.85 -29.84
CA ILE A 116 -15.94 -17.40 -29.56
C ILE A 116 -14.88 -18.22 -30.32
N LEU A 117 -15.12 -19.53 -30.48
CA LEU A 117 -14.20 -20.40 -31.23
C LEU A 117 -14.04 -19.91 -32.66
N GLU A 118 -15.15 -19.52 -33.29
CA GLU A 118 -15.14 -18.94 -34.63
C GLU A 118 -14.38 -17.62 -34.66
N TYR A 119 -14.59 -16.78 -33.63
CA TYR A 119 -13.91 -15.50 -33.51
C TYR A 119 -12.39 -15.69 -33.31
N GLU A 120 -12.00 -16.66 -32.48
CA GLU A 120 -10.59 -16.96 -32.23
C GLU A 120 -9.87 -17.47 -33.47
N GLU A 121 -10.55 -18.17 -34.36
CA GLU A 121 -9.95 -18.61 -35.62
C GLU A 121 -9.43 -17.43 -36.45
N ARG A 122 -10.08 -16.27 -36.36
CA ARG A 122 -9.64 -15.05 -37.03
C ARG A 122 -8.35 -14.48 -36.43
N LEU A 123 -8.03 -14.82 -35.20
CA LEU A 123 -6.85 -14.33 -34.48
C LEU A 123 -5.61 -15.19 -34.71
N LYS A 124 -5.75 -16.34 -35.33
CA LYS A 124 -4.64 -17.29 -35.55
C LYS A 124 -3.71 -16.92 -36.70
N LYS A 125 -3.93 -15.86 -37.40
CA LYS A 125 -3.10 -15.45 -38.53
C LYS A 125 -2.07 -14.39 -38.19
#